data_a15f44fbe40865f2f36b54002736d9d8
#
_entry.id   a15f44fbe40865f2f36b54002736d9d8
#
_cell.length_a   1.000
_cell.length_b   1.000
_cell.length_c   1.000
_cell.angle_alpha   90.00
_cell.angle_beta   90.00
_cell.angle_gamma   90.00
#
_symmetry.space_group_name_H-M   'P 1'
#
loop_
_entity.id
_entity.type
_entity.pdbx_description
1 polymer ?
#
loop_
_entity_poly.entity_id
_entity_poly.type
_entity_poly.pdbx_seq_one_letter_code
_entity_poly.pdbx_strand_id
1 'polypeptide(L)'
;MIPGASSAPAGERPRLYGVYPAIVTDVQDPDSQGRVQIRLPFVEESDGGSALAWARLATLMAGADRGTWFIPEVDDEVLVAFTAGDPRRPVVIGALWNGVDTPPESMDSANNIRSITSR
;
A
#
# COMPACT_ATOMS: atom_id res chain seq x y z
N MET A 1 11.49 12.03 13.34
CA MET A 1 10.52 11.08 13.92
C MET A 1 9.54 10.63 12.86
N ILE A 2 9.24 9.35 12.78
CA ILE A 2 8.26 8.80 11.86
C ILE A 2 6.87 9.01 12.47
N PRO A 3 5.92 9.67 11.75
CA PRO A 3 4.56 9.83 12.27
C PRO A 3 3.90 8.47 12.55
N GLY A 4 3.24 8.34 13.70
CA GLY A 4 2.58 7.12 14.10
C GLY A 4 3.48 6.04 14.65
N ALA A 5 4.80 6.26 14.68
CA ALA A 5 5.72 5.30 15.29
C ALA A 5 5.72 5.46 16.80
N SER A 6 5.77 4.34 17.52
CA SER A 6 5.91 4.34 18.98
C SER A 6 7.37 4.05 19.37
N SER A 7 7.74 4.46 20.58
CA SER A 7 9.04 4.09 21.15
C SER A 7 9.07 2.58 21.42
N ALA A 8 10.25 1.99 21.21
CA ALA A 8 10.47 0.58 21.48
C ALA A 8 11.72 0.41 22.36
N PRO A 9 11.78 -0.64 23.18
CA PRO A 9 13.01 -0.97 23.90
C PRO A 9 14.19 -1.19 22.96
N ALA A 10 15.40 -1.01 23.46
CA ALA A 10 16.62 -1.25 22.69
C ALA A 10 16.61 -2.66 22.12
N GLY A 11 16.92 -2.78 20.81
CA GLY A 11 16.91 -4.04 20.09
C GLY A 11 15.60 -4.43 19.45
N GLU A 12 14.53 -3.69 19.70
CA GLU A 12 13.24 -3.90 19.05
C GLU A 12 12.98 -2.85 17.98
N ARG A 13 12.24 -3.24 16.92
CA ARG A 13 11.83 -2.29 15.89
C ARG A 13 10.67 -1.43 16.41
N PRO A 14 10.63 -0.13 16.06
CA PRO A 14 9.46 0.71 16.37
C PRO A 14 8.19 0.15 15.75
N ARG A 15 7.07 0.37 16.41
CA ARG A 15 5.75 0.06 15.86
C ARG A 15 5.27 1.20 14.98
N LEU A 16 4.63 0.84 13.86
CA LEU A 16 4.05 1.78 12.92
C LEU A 16 2.53 1.68 13.00
N TYR A 17 1.93 2.58 13.74
CA TYR A 17 0.48 2.66 13.87
C TYR A 17 -0.09 3.67 12.88
N GLY A 18 -1.38 3.53 12.55
CA GLY A 18 -2.05 4.36 11.56
C GLY A 18 -1.83 3.86 10.15
N VAL A 19 -1.97 4.76 9.18
CA VAL A 19 -1.87 4.43 7.77
C VAL A 19 -0.89 5.36 7.07
N TYR A 20 -0.25 4.87 6.03
CA TYR A 20 0.85 5.56 5.35
C TYR A 20 0.72 5.43 3.85
N PRO A 21 0.96 6.50 3.08
CA PRO A 21 1.06 6.36 1.63
C PRO A 21 2.37 5.68 1.25
N ALA A 22 2.34 4.90 0.18
CA ALA A 22 3.50 4.20 -0.36
C ALA A 22 3.37 4.11 -1.88
N ILE A 23 4.46 3.78 -2.54
CA ILE A 23 4.51 3.64 -4.00
C ILE A 23 4.80 2.19 -4.35
N VAL A 24 4.03 1.64 -5.29
CA VAL A 24 4.24 0.28 -5.80
C VAL A 24 5.50 0.28 -6.69
N THR A 25 6.40 -0.64 -6.42
CA THR A 25 7.67 -0.76 -7.16
C THR A 25 7.79 -2.06 -7.95
N ASP A 26 7.03 -3.09 -7.60
CA ASP A 26 7.06 -4.39 -8.29
C ASP A 26 5.75 -5.13 -8.01
N VAL A 27 5.25 -5.83 -9.01
CA VAL A 27 4.04 -6.65 -8.90
C VAL A 27 4.29 -8.13 -9.20
N GLN A 28 5.54 -8.50 -9.48
CA GLN A 28 5.95 -9.88 -9.75
C GLN A 28 6.32 -10.56 -8.43
N ASP A 29 5.31 -10.94 -7.65
CA ASP A 29 5.53 -11.59 -6.35
C ASP A 29 6.30 -12.90 -6.54
N PRO A 30 7.51 -13.04 -5.98
CA PRO A 30 8.29 -14.26 -6.14
C PRO A 30 7.63 -15.50 -5.51
N ASP A 31 6.72 -15.29 -4.56
CA ASP A 31 5.98 -16.39 -3.91
C ASP A 31 4.59 -16.62 -4.52
N SER A 32 4.24 -15.91 -5.59
CA SER A 32 2.97 -16.06 -6.32
C SER A 32 1.74 -15.94 -5.42
N GLN A 33 1.77 -15.00 -4.47
CA GLN A 33 0.68 -14.79 -3.51
C GLN A 33 -0.13 -13.51 -3.75
N GLY A 34 0.09 -12.86 -4.89
CA GLY A 34 -0.63 -11.62 -5.22
C GLY A 34 -0.20 -10.43 -4.40
N ARG A 35 0.98 -10.48 -3.79
CA ARG A 35 1.55 -9.35 -3.08
C ARG A 35 2.19 -8.37 -4.04
N VAL A 36 2.36 -7.14 -3.58
CA VAL A 36 3.10 -6.11 -4.32
C VAL A 36 4.26 -5.61 -3.47
N GLN A 37 5.36 -5.27 -4.12
CA GLN A 37 6.46 -4.60 -3.44
C GLN A 37 6.14 -3.10 -3.39
N ILE A 38 6.34 -2.53 -2.23
CA ILE A 38 6.12 -1.10 -1.99
C ILE A 38 7.38 -0.44 -1.49
N ARG A 39 7.51 0.84 -1.80
CA ARG A 39 8.54 1.71 -1.24
C ARG A 39 7.88 2.61 -0.22
N LEU A 40 8.44 2.62 0.98
CA LEU A 40 7.99 3.43 2.11
C LEU A 40 8.92 4.65 2.20
N PRO A 41 8.54 5.82 1.63
CA PRO A 41 9.47 6.94 1.52
C PRO A 41 9.85 7.57 2.85
N PHE A 42 9.07 7.33 3.90
CA PHE A 42 9.33 7.83 5.25
C PHE A 42 10.23 6.89 6.08
N VAL A 43 10.60 5.73 5.57
CA VAL A 43 11.49 4.78 6.24
C VAL A 43 12.77 4.68 5.43
N GLU A 44 13.90 5.08 6.04
CA GLU A 44 15.21 4.99 5.40
C GLU A 44 15.90 3.69 5.76
N GLU A 45 16.54 3.09 4.79
CA GLU A 45 17.46 1.98 5.01
C GLU A 45 18.86 2.51 5.35
N SER A 46 19.71 1.64 5.89
CA SER A 46 21.06 2.01 6.33
C SER A 46 21.96 2.51 5.19
N ASP A 47 21.61 2.21 3.94
CA ASP A 47 22.34 2.66 2.77
C ASP A 47 21.84 4.02 2.23
N GLY A 48 20.90 4.66 2.91
CA GLY A 48 20.30 5.93 2.51
C GLY A 48 19.13 5.80 1.56
N GLY A 49 18.75 4.59 1.14
CA GLY A 49 17.58 4.34 0.32
C GLY A 49 16.30 4.25 1.13
N SER A 50 15.16 4.33 0.47
CA SER A 50 13.86 4.08 1.09
C SER A 50 13.64 2.58 1.29
N ALA A 51 12.94 2.21 2.36
CA ALA A 51 12.64 0.81 2.65
C ALA A 51 11.71 0.21 1.59
N LEU A 52 12.02 -0.99 1.15
CA LEU A 52 11.18 -1.81 0.28
C LEU A 52 10.62 -2.98 1.06
N ALA A 53 9.37 -3.33 0.82
CA ALA A 53 8.73 -4.47 1.48
C ALA A 53 7.66 -5.07 0.56
N TRP A 54 7.50 -6.39 0.61
CA TRP A 54 6.37 -7.08 -0.03
C TRP A 54 5.16 -6.98 0.89
N ALA A 55 4.06 -6.48 0.34
CA ALA A 55 2.83 -6.22 1.08
C ALA A 55 1.69 -7.07 0.53
N ARG A 56 0.89 -7.62 1.43
CA ARG A 56 -0.37 -8.26 1.07
C ARG A 56 -1.35 -7.21 0.60
N LEU A 57 -2.32 -7.62 -0.23
CA LEU A 57 -3.41 -6.76 -0.66
C LEU A 57 -4.68 -7.13 0.10
N ALA A 58 -5.25 -6.18 0.83
CA ALA A 58 -6.61 -6.32 1.32
C ALA A 58 -7.56 -6.18 0.12
N THR A 59 -8.58 -7.03 0.05
CA THR A 59 -9.50 -7.09 -1.06
C THR A 59 -10.90 -7.39 -0.55
N LEU A 60 -11.92 -7.20 -1.40
CA LEU A 60 -13.31 -7.44 -1.00
C LEU A 60 -13.59 -8.92 -0.72
N MET A 61 -12.94 -9.81 -1.46
CA MET A 61 -13.13 -11.24 -1.30
C MET A 61 -11.81 -11.95 -1.55
N ALA A 62 -11.45 -12.88 -0.68
CA ALA A 62 -10.27 -13.72 -0.84
C ALA A 62 -10.57 -15.09 -0.22
N GLY A 63 -10.20 -16.15 -0.92
CA GLY A 63 -10.39 -17.52 -0.44
C GLY A 63 -9.71 -18.48 -1.40
N ALA A 64 -9.94 -19.78 -1.21
CA ALA A 64 -9.33 -20.79 -2.06
C ALA A 64 -9.89 -20.70 -3.49
N ASP A 65 -9.02 -20.37 -4.43
CA ASP A 65 -9.33 -20.22 -5.86
C ASP A 65 -10.44 -19.22 -6.15
N ARG A 66 -10.64 -18.22 -5.27
CA ARG A 66 -11.66 -17.19 -5.46
C ARG A 66 -11.24 -15.88 -4.82
N GLY A 67 -11.72 -14.78 -5.38
CA GLY A 67 -11.48 -13.45 -4.82
C GLY A 67 -11.61 -12.36 -5.88
N THR A 68 -11.47 -11.13 -5.45
CA THR A 68 -11.37 -9.98 -6.36
C THR A 68 -9.89 -9.78 -6.71
N TRP A 69 -9.60 -9.72 -8.00
CA TRP A 69 -8.23 -9.63 -8.50
C TRP A 69 -8.01 -8.29 -9.19
N PHE A 70 -7.58 -7.30 -8.41
CA PHE A 70 -7.28 -5.95 -8.90
C PHE A 70 -5.90 -5.56 -8.37
N ILE A 71 -4.87 -5.96 -9.12
CA ILE A 71 -3.49 -5.68 -8.74
C ILE A 71 -3.13 -4.26 -9.20
N PRO A 72 -2.59 -3.41 -8.32
CA PRO A 72 -2.12 -2.10 -8.75
C PRO A 72 -0.94 -2.21 -9.70
N GLU A 73 -0.64 -1.14 -10.37
CA GLU A 73 0.49 -1.08 -11.28
C GLU A 73 1.70 -0.45 -10.58
N VAL A 74 2.88 -0.71 -11.12
CA VAL A 74 4.10 -0.03 -10.71
C VAL A 74 3.91 1.49 -10.84
N ASP A 75 4.38 2.23 -9.86
CA ASP A 75 4.24 3.68 -9.68
C ASP A 75 2.88 4.14 -9.16
N ASP A 76 1.92 3.24 -8.96
CA ASP A 76 0.68 3.61 -8.28
C ASP A 76 0.95 3.99 -6.83
N GLU A 77 0.20 4.96 -6.33
CA GLU A 77 0.20 5.32 -4.91
C GLU A 77 -0.85 4.49 -4.18
N VAL A 78 -0.44 3.87 -3.08
CA VAL A 78 -1.31 3.01 -2.28
C VAL A 78 -1.28 3.44 -0.82
N LEU A 79 -2.30 3.04 -0.08
CA LEU A 79 -2.40 3.28 1.36
C LEU A 79 -2.08 1.98 2.08
N VAL A 80 -1.19 2.06 3.07
CA VAL A 80 -0.62 0.90 3.75
C VAL A 80 -0.87 1.01 5.24
N ALA A 81 -1.29 -0.10 5.84
CA ALA A 81 -1.31 -0.31 7.28
C ALA A 81 -0.36 -1.46 7.63
N PHE A 82 0.00 -1.56 8.89
CA PHE A 82 0.93 -2.60 9.36
C PHE A 82 0.21 -3.47 10.40
N THR A 83 0.20 -4.78 10.18
CA THR A 83 -0.46 -5.72 11.09
C THR A 83 0.12 -5.58 12.49
N ALA A 84 -0.71 -5.22 13.46
CA ALA A 84 -0.31 -4.94 14.85
C ALA A 84 0.84 -3.93 14.96
N GLY A 85 0.99 -3.05 13.97
CA GLY A 85 2.07 -2.07 13.93
C GLY A 85 3.43 -2.63 13.53
N ASP A 86 3.53 -3.89 13.13
CA ASP A 86 4.80 -4.52 12.79
C ASP A 86 5.27 -4.07 11.41
N PRO A 87 6.42 -3.34 11.31
CA PRO A 87 6.90 -2.84 10.03
C PRO A 87 7.25 -3.93 9.01
N ARG A 88 7.37 -5.19 9.45
CA ARG A 88 7.63 -6.33 8.57
C ARG A 88 6.35 -6.91 7.96
N ARG A 89 5.17 -6.39 8.34
CA ARG A 89 3.88 -6.95 7.92
C ARG A 89 2.97 -5.87 7.33
N PRO A 90 3.39 -5.24 6.21
CA PRO A 90 2.56 -4.25 5.56
C PRO A 90 1.39 -4.89 4.84
N VAL A 91 0.27 -4.18 4.81
CA VAL A 91 -0.94 -4.55 4.07
C VAL A 91 -1.40 -3.32 3.30
N VAL A 92 -1.53 -3.44 1.98
CA VAL A 92 -2.15 -2.41 1.15
C VAL A 92 -3.64 -2.48 1.37
N ILE A 93 -4.24 -1.39 1.85
CA ILE A 93 -5.67 -1.33 2.17
C ILE A 93 -6.46 -0.49 1.19
N GLY A 94 -5.81 0.12 0.21
CA GLY A 94 -6.48 0.90 -0.81
C GLY A 94 -5.48 1.55 -1.74
N ALA A 95 -6.00 2.28 -2.73
CA ALA A 95 -5.21 3.02 -3.68
C ALA A 95 -5.63 4.49 -3.64
N LEU A 96 -4.72 5.39 -3.99
CA LEU A 96 -4.92 6.82 -3.89
C LEU A 96 -4.62 7.47 -5.23
N TRP A 97 -5.50 8.36 -5.68
CA TRP A 97 -5.13 9.32 -6.70
C TRP A 97 -4.22 10.39 -6.09
N ASN A 98 -3.47 11.05 -6.93
CA ASN A 98 -2.53 12.10 -6.51
C ASN A 98 -2.45 13.18 -7.60
N GLY A 99 -1.49 14.07 -7.51
CA GLY A 99 -1.35 15.16 -8.49
C GLY A 99 -0.87 14.72 -9.87
N VAL A 100 -0.36 13.49 -10.00
CA VAL A 100 0.09 12.91 -11.27
C VAL A 100 -0.95 11.94 -11.84
N ASP A 101 -1.45 11.02 -10.98
CA ASP A 101 -2.46 10.02 -11.35
C ASP A 101 -3.83 10.56 -10.95
N THR A 102 -4.62 10.96 -11.94
CA THR A 102 -5.90 11.63 -11.72
C THR A 102 -7.07 10.67 -11.90
N PRO A 103 -8.25 10.98 -11.30
CA PRO A 103 -9.41 10.11 -11.42
C PRO A 103 -9.92 10.00 -12.85
N PRO A 104 -10.63 8.89 -13.20
CA PRO A 104 -11.17 8.70 -14.55
C PRO A 104 -12.40 9.56 -14.84
N GLU A 105 -13.00 10.14 -13.81
CA GLU A 105 -14.23 10.94 -13.94
C GLU A 105 -14.03 12.30 -13.28
N SER A 106 -14.80 13.28 -13.75
CA SER A 106 -14.88 14.60 -13.12
C SER A 106 -16.18 14.72 -12.34
N MET A 107 -16.12 15.28 -11.14
CA MET A 107 -17.30 15.48 -10.32
C MET A 107 -18.15 16.63 -10.87
N ASP A 108 -19.44 16.40 -10.99
CA ASP A 108 -20.43 17.47 -11.20
C ASP A 108 -21.41 17.51 -10.02
N SER A 109 -22.30 18.50 -10.02
CA SER A 109 -23.22 18.68 -8.90
C SER A 109 -24.28 17.57 -8.81
N ALA A 110 -24.54 16.85 -9.89
CA ALA A 110 -25.53 15.77 -9.91
C ALA A 110 -25.01 14.46 -9.34
N ASN A 111 -23.69 14.22 -9.48
CA ASN A 111 -23.02 13.03 -8.97
C ASN A 111 -23.72 11.73 -9.41
N ASN A 112 -24.02 11.61 -10.70
CA ASN A 112 -24.79 10.49 -11.25
C ASN A 112 -23.92 9.28 -11.63
N ILE A 113 -22.59 9.43 -11.63
CA ILE A 113 -21.70 8.41 -12.17
C ILE A 113 -21.11 7.55 -11.05
N ARG A 114 -21.25 6.24 -11.21
CA ARG A 114 -20.53 5.22 -10.44
C ARG A 114 -19.84 4.33 -11.47
N SER A 115 -18.51 4.23 -11.41
CA SER A 115 -17.78 3.47 -12.42
C SER A 115 -16.62 2.71 -11.85
N ILE A 116 -16.26 1.62 -12.53
CA ILE A 116 -14.99 0.92 -12.35
C ILE A 116 -14.34 0.94 -13.72
N THR A 117 -13.21 1.65 -13.82
CA THR A 117 -12.48 1.79 -15.08
C THR A 117 -11.14 1.09 -14.97
N SER A 118 -10.98 0.04 -15.77
CA SER A 118 -9.71 -0.65 -15.92
C SER A 118 -8.93 -0.07 -17.10
N ARG A 119 -7.66 -0.32 -17.10
CA ARG A 119 -6.79 0.06 -18.20
C ARG A 119 -7.12 -0.70 -19.49
#